data_d98c8fbd20dc047f741c2a20dd6ad931
#
_entry.id   d98c8fbd20dc047f741c2a20dd6ad931
#
_cell.length_a   1.000
_cell.length_b   1.000
_cell.length_c   1.000
_cell.angle_alpha   90.00
_cell.angle_beta   90.00
_cell.angle_gamma   90.00
#
_symmetry.space_group_name_H-M   'P 1'
#
loop_
_entity.id
_entity.type
_entity.pdbx_description
1 polymer ?
#
loop_
_entity_poly.entity_id
_entity_poly.type
_entity_poly.pdbx_seq_one_letter_code
_entity_poly.pdbx_strand_id
1 'polypeptide(L)'
;VTKVVQSMPGLSPSVGGFRNDIIIRGGAPNETVYYLDEIEIPNINHFSTQGSAGGPQGMINISFIDEVTLSTSAFGVEYDNPLSGVLQFNQRNGNTKYISGNFRFGASDSAITIEGPFSKSDNNKTTFIFSARKSYLQFLFKLIGLPIRPDYWDFQGKINHKIDEYNSLNIIG
;
A
#
# COMPACT_ATOMS: atom_id res chain seq x y z
N VAL A 1 2.74 -6.19 -1.87
CA VAL A 1 1.69 -6.41 -0.85
C VAL A 1 0.64 -7.37 -1.39
N THR A 2 -0.02 -7.09 -2.51
CA THR A 2 -1.15 -7.88 -3.04
C THR A 2 -0.86 -9.39 -3.15
N LYS A 3 0.34 -9.78 -3.61
CA LYS A 3 0.73 -11.21 -3.72
C LYS A 3 0.83 -11.91 -2.36
N VAL A 4 1.27 -11.20 -1.32
CA VAL A 4 1.32 -11.74 0.05
C VAL A 4 -0.10 -11.91 0.58
N VAL A 5 -0.97 -10.93 0.37
CA VAL A 5 -2.37 -11.00 0.78
C VAL A 5 -3.09 -12.16 0.07
N GLN A 6 -2.87 -12.35 -1.23
CA GLN A 6 -3.45 -13.45 -2.01
C GLN A 6 -3.05 -14.85 -1.53
N SER A 7 -2.01 -14.99 -0.70
CA SER A 7 -1.61 -16.27 -0.09
C SER A 7 -2.34 -16.59 1.21
N MET A 8 -3.16 -15.67 1.73
CA MET A 8 -3.93 -15.90 2.95
C MET A 8 -5.12 -16.86 2.69
N PRO A 9 -5.55 -17.63 3.69
CA PRO A 9 -6.69 -18.55 3.55
C PRO A 9 -7.98 -17.81 3.18
N GLY A 10 -8.76 -18.38 2.25
CA GLY A 10 -10.03 -17.79 1.83
C GLY A 10 -9.95 -16.72 0.74
N LEU A 11 -8.74 -16.44 0.23
CA LEU A 11 -8.53 -15.55 -0.90
C LEU A 11 -8.19 -16.33 -2.17
N SER A 12 -8.66 -15.79 -3.29
CA SER A 12 -8.31 -16.30 -4.60
C SER A 12 -7.67 -15.21 -5.44
N PRO A 13 -6.61 -15.50 -6.18
CA PRO A 13 -6.09 -14.57 -7.16
C PRO A 13 -7.07 -14.42 -8.34
N SER A 14 -7.05 -13.28 -8.99
CA SER A 14 -7.80 -13.07 -10.22
C SER A 14 -7.34 -14.03 -11.33
N VAL A 15 -8.30 -14.53 -12.08
CA VAL A 15 -8.05 -15.35 -13.27
C VAL A 15 -7.70 -14.44 -14.45
N GLY A 16 -6.44 -14.06 -14.58
CA GLY A 16 -5.98 -13.22 -15.68
C GLY A 16 -4.68 -12.49 -15.32
N GLY A 17 -3.59 -12.88 -15.93
CA GLY A 17 -2.20 -12.62 -15.55
C GLY A 17 -1.75 -11.16 -15.36
N PHE A 18 -2.57 -10.16 -15.67
CA PHE A 18 -2.24 -8.73 -15.56
C PHE A 18 -3.05 -7.98 -14.49
N ARG A 19 -3.86 -8.68 -13.70
CA ARG A 19 -4.70 -8.09 -12.65
C ARG A 19 -4.25 -8.58 -11.29
N ASN A 20 -4.27 -7.68 -10.32
CA ASN A 20 -3.97 -7.96 -8.92
C ASN A 20 -5.24 -7.91 -8.06
N ASP A 21 -6.38 -8.32 -8.62
CA ASP A 21 -7.63 -8.38 -7.86
C ASP A 21 -7.48 -9.30 -6.64
N ILE A 22 -8.13 -8.91 -5.57
CA ILE A 22 -8.28 -9.71 -4.36
C ILE A 22 -9.73 -10.17 -4.32
N ILE A 23 -9.93 -11.48 -4.41
CA ILE A 23 -11.24 -12.12 -4.36
C ILE A 23 -11.36 -12.83 -3.02
N ILE A 24 -12.30 -12.40 -2.18
CA ILE A 24 -12.53 -12.95 -0.85
C ILE A 24 -13.79 -13.80 -0.88
N ARG A 25 -13.64 -15.10 -0.58
CA ARG A 25 -14.75 -16.06 -0.49
C ARG A 25 -15.71 -16.05 -1.69
N GLY A 26 -15.17 -15.81 -2.90
CA GLY A 26 -15.98 -15.77 -4.12
C GLY A 26 -16.75 -14.48 -4.37
N GLY A 27 -16.56 -13.44 -3.55
CA GLY A 27 -17.11 -12.11 -3.77
C GLY A 27 -16.46 -11.38 -4.95
N ALA A 28 -17.10 -10.36 -5.46
CA ALA A 28 -16.54 -9.53 -6.51
C ALA A 28 -15.37 -8.66 -5.98
N PRO A 29 -14.38 -8.30 -6.80
CA PRO A 29 -13.22 -7.51 -6.37
C PRO A 29 -13.58 -6.14 -5.79
N ASN A 30 -14.69 -5.53 -6.22
CA ASN A 30 -15.20 -4.26 -5.73
C ASN A 30 -16.06 -4.36 -4.46
N GLU A 31 -16.23 -5.57 -3.92
CA GLU A 31 -16.94 -5.79 -2.65
C GLU A 31 -16.02 -5.73 -1.43
N THR A 32 -14.72 -5.62 -1.67
CA THR A 32 -13.72 -5.47 -0.62
C THR A 32 -13.42 -4.01 -0.38
N VAL A 33 -13.45 -3.60 0.88
CA VAL A 33 -13.11 -2.23 1.31
C VAL A 33 -11.66 -2.21 1.81
N TYR A 34 -10.94 -1.15 1.46
CA TYR A 34 -9.52 -0.98 1.78
C TYR A 34 -9.31 0.21 2.71
N TYR A 35 -8.51 0.01 3.75
CA TYR A 35 -8.12 1.05 4.69
C TYR A 35 -6.61 1.19 4.76
N LEU A 36 -6.13 2.41 4.81
CA LEU A 36 -4.73 2.76 5.06
C LEU A 36 -4.66 3.65 6.29
N ASP A 37 -4.06 3.17 7.38
CA ASP A 37 -4.04 3.86 8.68
C ASP A 37 -5.43 4.39 9.07
N GLU A 38 -6.45 3.51 9.05
CA GLU A 38 -7.85 3.80 9.39
C GLU A 38 -8.61 4.70 8.38
N ILE A 39 -7.95 5.17 7.32
CA ILE A 39 -8.57 5.98 6.26
C ILE A 39 -8.97 5.07 5.11
N GLU A 40 -10.24 5.11 4.70
CA GLU A 40 -10.71 4.38 3.54
C GLU A 40 -10.05 4.90 2.27
N ILE A 41 -9.53 3.97 1.46
CA ILE A 41 -8.93 4.26 0.15
C ILE A 41 -9.68 3.51 -0.95
N PRO A 42 -9.96 4.16 -2.09
CA PRO A 42 -10.78 3.56 -3.13
C PRO A 42 -10.11 2.39 -3.86
N ASN A 43 -8.80 2.36 -3.90
CA ASN A 43 -8.02 1.38 -4.62
C ASN A 43 -6.66 1.15 -3.99
N ILE A 44 -6.10 -0.04 -4.20
CA ILE A 44 -4.74 -0.43 -3.78
C ILE A 44 -3.79 -0.63 -4.95
N ASN A 45 -4.26 -0.47 -6.18
CA ASN A 45 -3.48 -0.68 -7.39
C ASN A 45 -3.58 0.50 -8.35
N HIS A 46 -2.47 0.77 -9.06
CA HIS A 46 -2.48 1.67 -10.21
C HIS A 46 -3.23 1.04 -11.39
N PHE A 47 -3.83 1.89 -12.23
CA PHE A 47 -4.53 1.48 -13.45
C PHE A 47 -5.67 0.48 -13.22
N SER A 48 -6.36 0.59 -12.08
CA SER A 48 -7.58 -0.18 -11.85
C SER A 48 -8.69 0.28 -12.80
N THR A 49 -9.49 -0.66 -13.28
CA THR A 49 -10.67 -0.39 -14.09
C THR A 49 -11.91 -0.36 -13.24
N GLN A 50 -12.99 0.25 -13.72
CA GLN A 50 -14.26 0.31 -13.02
C GLN A 50 -14.76 -1.10 -12.64
N GLY A 51 -15.24 -1.27 -11.42
CA GLY A 51 -15.70 -2.57 -10.90
C GLY A 51 -14.58 -3.56 -10.55
N SER A 52 -13.32 -3.09 -10.50
CA SER A 52 -12.15 -3.91 -10.23
C SER A 52 -11.23 -3.18 -9.24
N ALA A 53 -10.72 -3.90 -8.27
CA ALA A 53 -9.62 -3.42 -7.42
C ALA A 53 -8.24 -3.79 -7.99
N GLY A 54 -8.21 -4.50 -9.11
CA GLY A 54 -7.01 -5.01 -9.75
C GLY A 54 -6.41 -4.05 -10.77
N GLY A 55 -5.10 -3.99 -10.79
CA GLY A 55 -4.26 -3.31 -11.77
C GLY A 55 -2.92 -4.02 -11.85
N PRO A 56 -2.07 -3.72 -12.82
CA PRO A 56 -0.80 -4.42 -12.98
C PRO A 56 0.18 -4.16 -11.84
N GLN A 57 0.01 -3.08 -11.09
CA GLN A 57 0.96 -2.63 -10.09
C GLN A 57 0.27 -2.05 -8.85
N GLY A 58 0.70 -2.50 -7.67
CA GLY A 58 0.19 -1.98 -6.40
C GLY A 58 0.62 -0.53 -6.15
N MET A 59 -0.30 0.28 -5.63
CA MET A 59 -0.02 1.67 -5.23
C MET A 59 0.80 1.74 -3.94
N ILE A 60 0.47 0.89 -2.98
CA ILE A 60 1.08 0.94 -1.64
C ILE A 60 2.51 0.43 -1.70
N ASN A 61 3.46 1.24 -1.24
CA ASN A 61 4.85 0.82 -1.12
C ASN A 61 5.02 -0.12 0.09
N ILE A 62 5.54 -1.32 -0.16
CA ILE A 62 5.75 -2.34 0.88
C ILE A 62 6.71 -1.86 1.99
N SER A 63 7.59 -0.93 1.70
CA SER A 63 8.53 -0.37 2.70
C SER A 63 7.83 0.44 3.79
N PHE A 64 6.58 0.84 3.59
CA PHE A 64 5.77 1.57 4.56
C PHE A 64 4.93 0.66 5.44
N ILE A 65 4.67 -0.58 5.02
CA ILE A 65 3.72 -1.46 5.69
C ILE A 65 4.39 -2.16 6.88
N ASP A 66 3.75 -2.02 8.02
CA ASP A 66 4.06 -2.75 9.25
C ASP A 66 3.19 -4.01 9.37
N GLU A 67 1.88 -3.83 9.21
CA GLU A 67 0.90 -4.89 9.37
C GLU A 67 -0.19 -4.82 8.29
N VAL A 68 -0.70 -5.99 7.91
CA VAL A 68 -1.88 -6.12 7.05
C VAL A 68 -2.89 -7.02 7.75
N THR A 69 -4.06 -6.47 8.03
CA THR A 69 -5.17 -7.19 8.67
C THR A 69 -6.26 -7.46 7.65
N LEU A 70 -6.70 -8.71 7.59
CA LEU A 70 -7.80 -9.15 6.74
C LEU A 70 -8.98 -9.60 7.62
N SER A 71 -10.12 -8.94 7.45
CA SER A 71 -11.40 -9.36 8.04
C SER A 71 -12.32 -9.86 6.95
N THR A 72 -12.82 -11.10 7.09
CA THR A 72 -13.67 -11.76 6.07
C THR A 72 -15.10 -12.02 6.53
N SER A 73 -15.42 -11.67 7.78
CA SER A 73 -16.74 -11.80 8.40
C SER A 73 -16.76 -11.07 9.73
N ALA A 74 -17.96 -10.82 10.26
CA ALA A 74 -18.16 -10.14 11.53
C ALA A 74 -17.43 -8.78 11.60
N PHE A 75 -17.68 -7.95 10.60
CA PHE A 75 -17.08 -6.62 10.50
C PHE A 75 -17.45 -5.74 11.68
N GLY A 76 -16.49 -4.99 12.20
CA GLY A 76 -16.75 -3.98 13.21
C GLY A 76 -17.65 -2.85 12.69
N VAL A 77 -18.30 -2.15 13.61
CA VAL A 77 -19.23 -1.04 13.26
C VAL A 77 -18.54 0.17 12.64
N GLU A 78 -17.22 0.22 12.75
CA GLU A 78 -16.35 1.25 12.19
C GLU A 78 -16.19 1.15 10.66
N TYR A 79 -16.51 0.00 10.08
CA TYR A 79 -16.37 -0.23 8.64
C TYR A 79 -17.68 -0.01 7.92
N ASP A 80 -17.66 0.88 6.93
CA ASP A 80 -18.85 1.16 6.12
C ASP A 80 -18.97 0.17 4.95
N ASN A 81 -20.15 -0.45 4.84
CA ASN A 81 -20.60 -1.28 3.72
C ASN A 81 -19.64 -2.37 3.18
N PRO A 82 -18.82 -3.10 3.98
CA PRO A 82 -18.07 -4.22 3.46
C PRO A 82 -19.00 -5.38 3.11
N LEU A 83 -18.93 -5.88 1.88
CA LEU A 83 -19.73 -7.02 1.42
C LEU A 83 -18.97 -8.35 1.50
N SER A 84 -17.71 -8.37 1.05
CA SER A 84 -16.92 -9.61 1.06
C SER A 84 -15.75 -9.57 2.05
N GLY A 85 -15.14 -8.43 2.28
CA GLY A 85 -14.05 -8.30 3.24
C GLY A 85 -13.56 -6.89 3.46
N VAL A 86 -12.79 -6.72 4.54
CA VAL A 86 -12.06 -5.50 4.88
C VAL A 86 -10.57 -5.83 4.89
N LEU A 87 -9.79 -5.06 4.17
CA LEU A 87 -8.33 -5.16 4.16
C LEU A 87 -7.73 -3.87 4.69
N GLN A 88 -7.11 -3.96 5.85
CA GLN A 88 -6.49 -2.82 6.52
C GLN A 88 -4.98 -2.91 6.43
N PHE A 89 -4.34 -1.82 6.02
CA PHE A 89 -2.91 -1.63 5.95
C PHE A 89 -2.48 -0.63 7.02
N ASN A 90 -1.64 -1.05 7.94
CA ASN A 90 -1.06 -0.18 8.95
C ASN A 90 0.36 0.19 8.51
N GLN A 91 0.63 1.48 8.41
CA GLN A 91 1.93 1.99 8.05
C GLN A 91 2.82 2.16 9.29
N ARG A 92 4.07 1.74 9.17
CA ARG A 92 5.08 1.99 10.19
C ARG A 92 5.44 3.48 10.26
N ASN A 93 5.99 3.88 11.37
CA ASN A 93 6.58 5.20 11.53
C ASN A 93 8.06 5.20 11.10
N GLY A 94 8.59 6.37 10.82
CA GLY A 94 10.01 6.53 10.51
C GLY A 94 10.92 6.21 11.70
N ASN A 95 12.21 5.97 11.40
CA ASN A 95 13.21 5.70 12.42
C ASN A 95 13.33 6.88 13.40
N THR A 96 13.39 6.58 14.70
CA THR A 96 13.48 7.60 15.75
C THR A 96 14.91 8.03 16.07
N LYS A 97 15.92 7.24 15.70
CA LYS A 97 17.31 7.41 16.15
C LYS A 97 18.22 8.04 15.10
N TYR A 98 18.07 7.62 13.85
CA TYR A 98 18.97 8.06 12.77
C TYR A 98 18.24 8.11 11.43
N ILE A 99 18.79 8.90 10.50
CA ILE A 99 18.32 8.91 9.12
C ILE A 99 18.84 7.66 8.44
N SER A 100 17.97 6.91 7.83
CA SER A 100 18.28 5.73 7.03
C SER A 100 17.59 5.79 5.67
N GLY A 101 18.15 5.08 4.70
CA GLY A 101 17.59 4.99 3.37
C GLY A 101 17.68 3.58 2.83
N ASN A 102 16.73 3.24 1.99
CA ASN A 102 16.67 1.98 1.27
C ASN A 102 16.46 2.25 -0.22
N PHE A 103 17.24 1.60 -1.05
CA PHE A 103 17.04 1.59 -2.49
C PHE A 103 16.63 0.18 -2.93
N ARG A 104 15.48 0.09 -3.59
CA ARG A 104 14.98 -1.16 -4.16
C ARG A 104 14.97 -1.05 -5.68
N PHE A 105 15.53 -2.07 -6.33
CA PHE A 105 15.47 -2.24 -7.77
C PHE A 105 14.76 -3.56 -8.08
N GLY A 106 13.60 -3.47 -8.74
CA GLY A 106 12.77 -4.62 -9.10
C GLY A 106 12.68 -4.81 -10.61
N ALA A 107 11.98 -5.85 -11.05
CA ALA A 107 11.78 -6.14 -12.47
C ALA A 107 10.89 -5.10 -13.17
N SER A 108 9.99 -4.43 -12.46
CA SER A 108 8.99 -3.51 -13.00
C SER A 108 9.10 -2.07 -12.52
N ASP A 109 9.80 -1.86 -11.40
CA ASP A 109 9.94 -0.55 -10.77
C ASP A 109 11.25 -0.41 -10.00
N SER A 110 11.63 0.82 -9.72
CA SER A 110 12.65 1.17 -8.75
C SER A 110 12.06 2.14 -7.72
N ALA A 111 12.51 2.01 -6.47
CA ALA A 111 12.05 2.85 -5.37
C ALA A 111 13.21 3.26 -4.47
N ILE A 112 13.17 4.49 -4.03
CA ILE A 112 14.00 5.00 -2.94
C ILE A 112 13.10 5.36 -1.77
N THR A 113 13.49 4.93 -0.57
CA THR A 113 12.79 5.28 0.66
C THR A 113 13.78 5.88 1.63
N ILE A 114 13.44 7.01 2.22
CA ILE A 114 14.25 7.71 3.22
C ILE A 114 13.39 7.92 4.44
N GLU A 115 13.96 7.69 5.62
CA GLU A 115 13.25 7.83 6.89
C GLU A 115 14.17 8.34 7.98
N GLY A 116 13.61 8.91 9.01
CA GLY A 116 14.39 9.35 10.16
C GLY A 116 13.67 10.34 11.07
N PRO A 117 14.39 10.80 12.08
CA PRO A 117 13.92 11.87 12.96
C PRO A 117 14.09 13.23 12.29
N PHE A 118 13.16 14.16 12.52
CA PHE A 118 13.33 15.56 12.10
C PHE A 118 14.42 16.28 12.88
N SER A 119 14.70 15.87 14.10
CA SER A 119 15.73 16.43 14.94
C SER A 119 16.58 15.33 15.57
N LYS A 120 17.87 15.60 15.75
CA LYS A 120 18.80 14.70 16.45
C LYS A 120 18.76 14.84 17.97
N SER A 121 17.82 15.60 18.51
CA SER A 121 17.63 15.73 19.96
C SER A 121 17.08 14.44 20.57
N ASP A 122 17.54 14.06 21.74
CA ASP A 122 17.03 12.91 22.51
C ASP A 122 15.54 13.03 22.83
N ASN A 123 14.99 14.24 22.79
CA ASN A 123 13.56 14.50 22.97
C ASN A 123 12.81 14.68 21.63
N ASN A 124 13.32 14.09 20.54
CA ASN A 124 12.65 14.19 19.26
C ASN A 124 11.33 13.42 19.25
N LYS A 125 10.24 14.12 19.00
CA LYS A 125 8.88 13.60 18.94
C LYS A 125 8.36 13.41 17.51
N THR A 126 9.15 13.80 16.48
CA THR A 126 8.70 13.82 15.09
C THR A 126 9.58 12.96 14.22
N THR A 127 8.98 12.04 13.52
CA THR A 127 9.65 11.18 12.52
C THR A 127 8.99 11.30 11.16
N PHE A 128 9.75 11.01 10.13
CA PHE A 128 9.24 10.96 8.77
C PHE A 128 9.67 9.68 8.07
N ILE A 129 8.89 9.27 7.11
CA ILE A 129 9.23 8.29 6.08
C ILE A 129 8.71 8.82 4.75
N PHE A 130 9.54 8.82 3.74
CA PHE A 130 9.23 9.29 2.40
C PHE A 130 9.76 8.31 1.36
N SER A 131 9.00 8.08 0.30
CA SER A 131 9.39 7.24 -0.82
C SER A 131 9.05 7.89 -2.16
N ALA A 132 9.95 7.73 -3.11
CA ALA A 132 9.70 8.00 -4.52
C ALA A 132 9.88 6.71 -5.30
N ARG A 133 8.92 6.38 -6.16
CA ARG A 133 8.94 5.18 -6.98
C ARG A 133 8.70 5.53 -8.44
N LYS A 134 9.49 4.91 -9.34
CA LYS A 134 9.34 5.01 -10.79
C LYS A 134 9.12 3.63 -11.38
N SER A 135 8.05 3.47 -12.14
CA SER A 135 7.82 2.28 -12.96
C SER A 135 8.52 2.40 -14.31
N TYR A 136 9.01 1.29 -14.80
CA TYR A 136 9.48 1.11 -16.17
C TYR A 136 8.81 -0.10 -16.86
N LEU A 137 7.63 -0.45 -16.38
CA LEU A 137 6.85 -1.57 -16.88
C LEU A 137 6.49 -1.43 -18.38
N GLN A 138 6.37 -0.19 -18.87
CA GLN A 138 6.20 0.11 -20.29
C GLN A 138 7.29 -0.49 -21.18
N PHE A 139 8.55 -0.52 -20.69
CA PHE A 139 9.66 -1.09 -21.45
C PHE A 139 9.52 -2.60 -21.57
N LEU A 140 9.17 -3.28 -20.49
CA LEU A 140 8.93 -4.73 -20.47
C LEU A 140 7.75 -5.10 -21.38
N PHE A 141 6.66 -4.36 -21.31
CA PHE A 141 5.48 -4.60 -22.12
C PHE A 141 5.75 -4.40 -23.62
N LYS A 142 6.60 -3.43 -23.96
CA LYS A 142 7.06 -3.24 -25.32
C LYS A 142 7.86 -4.44 -25.84
N LEU A 143 8.73 -5.02 -25.01
CA LEU A 143 9.54 -6.19 -25.37
C LEU A 143 8.70 -7.43 -25.67
N ILE A 144 7.59 -7.62 -24.97
CA ILE A 144 6.67 -8.76 -25.15
C ILE A 144 5.50 -8.46 -26.10
N GLY A 145 5.55 -7.31 -26.79
CA GLY A 145 4.58 -6.96 -27.82
C GLY A 145 3.20 -6.53 -27.32
N LEU A 146 3.05 -6.17 -26.05
CA LEU A 146 1.79 -5.69 -25.51
C LEU A 146 1.50 -4.24 -25.90
N PRO A 147 0.26 -3.89 -26.24
CA PRO A 147 -0.11 -2.53 -26.63
C PRO A 147 -0.19 -1.55 -25.46
N ILE A 148 -0.30 -2.06 -24.23
CA ILE A 148 -0.42 -1.26 -23.01
C ILE A 148 0.97 -0.81 -22.57
N ARG A 149 1.11 0.46 -22.20
CA ARG A 149 2.38 1.05 -21.75
C ARG A 149 2.20 1.74 -20.39
N PRO A 150 2.05 0.99 -19.27
CA PRO A 150 1.92 1.59 -17.96
C PRO A 150 3.24 2.26 -17.57
N ASP A 151 3.18 3.54 -17.30
CA ASP A 151 4.28 4.35 -16.79
C ASP A 151 3.75 5.30 -15.72
N TYR A 152 4.42 5.35 -14.57
CA TYR A 152 4.01 6.25 -13.48
C TYR A 152 5.20 6.61 -12.59
N TRP A 153 5.06 7.76 -11.95
CA TRP A 153 5.76 8.12 -10.73
C TRP A 153 4.77 8.06 -9.59
N ASP A 154 5.17 7.54 -8.46
CA ASP A 154 4.43 7.76 -7.23
C ASP A 154 5.34 8.24 -6.10
N PHE A 155 4.75 9.04 -5.25
CA PHE A 155 5.39 9.61 -4.08
C PHE A 155 4.50 9.29 -2.90
N GLN A 156 5.10 8.77 -1.84
CA GLN A 156 4.38 8.46 -0.61
C GLN A 156 5.15 9.04 0.56
N GLY A 157 4.43 9.59 1.52
CA GLY A 157 5.02 10.16 2.71
C GLY A 157 4.16 10.00 3.94
N LYS A 158 4.80 9.81 5.09
CA LYS A 158 4.15 9.84 6.40
C LYS A 158 5.02 10.61 7.36
N ILE A 159 4.40 11.55 8.06
CA ILE A 159 5.00 12.26 9.19
C ILE A 159 4.21 11.87 10.42
N ASN A 160 4.91 11.39 11.43
CA ASN A 160 4.33 11.10 12.74
C ASN A 160 4.89 12.06 13.76
N HIS A 161 4.02 12.72 14.52
CA HIS A 161 4.38 13.60 15.63
C HIS A 161 3.71 13.12 16.91
N LYS A 162 4.50 12.73 17.91
CA LYS A 162 4.00 12.40 19.25
C LYS A 162 3.76 13.69 20.03
N ILE A 163 2.51 13.98 20.34
CA ILE A 163 2.13 15.13 21.18
C ILE A 163 2.43 14.80 22.63
N ASP A 164 1.92 13.66 23.11
CA ASP A 164 2.11 13.10 24.46
C ASP A 164 2.16 11.58 24.42
N GLU A 165 2.01 10.92 25.58
CA GLU A 165 2.04 9.44 25.69
C GLU A 165 0.82 8.77 25.04
N TYR A 166 -0.30 9.47 24.91
CA TYR A 166 -1.58 8.93 24.45
C TYR A 166 -1.98 9.46 23.07
N ASN A 167 -1.41 10.60 22.66
CA ASN A 167 -1.83 11.33 21.46
C ASN A 167 -0.69 11.47 20.45
N SER A 168 -0.97 11.13 19.21
CA SER A 168 -0.07 11.37 18.09
C SER A 168 -0.83 11.95 16.89
N LEU A 169 -0.13 12.76 16.10
CA LEU A 169 -0.61 13.29 14.84
C LEU A 169 0.12 12.59 13.70
N ASN A 170 -0.64 12.04 12.77
CA ASN A 170 -0.12 11.45 11.54
C ASN A 170 -0.57 12.29 10.34
N ILE A 171 0.38 12.65 9.48
CA ILE A 171 0.13 13.29 8.18
C ILE A 171 0.59 12.29 7.13
N ILE A 172 -0.33 11.91 6.22
CA ILE A 172 -0.12 10.89 5.19
C ILE A 172 -0.42 11.53 3.83
N GLY A 173 0.42 11.23 2.83
CA GLY A 173 0.27 11.71 1.45
C GLY A 173 1.01 10.86 0.45
#